data_5432cdd6b00f2b93d1e753a731a8e82e
#
_entry.id   5432cdd6b00f2b93d1e753a731a8e82e
#
_cell.length_a   1.000
_cell.length_b   1.000
_cell.length_c   1.000
_cell.angle_alpha   90.00
_cell.angle_beta   90.00
_cell.angle_gamma   90.00
#
_symmetry.space_group_name_H-M   'P 1'
#
loop_
_entity.id
_entity.type
_entity.pdbx_description
1 polymer ?
#
loop_
_entity_poly.entity_id
_entity_poly.type
_entity_poly.pdbx_seq_one_letter_code
_entity_poly.pdbx_strand_id
1 'polypeptide(L)'
;VCHTQMVRPLRAEVERYGHYSVAGEHVYEHPFLWGSKRTGPDLARVGGRYSDDWHKAHLYNPRTVVPESNMPAFPWLYDNKLTGEHTEAKMRGLRKVGVPYTDEDIEGAGEEVKGVTEMDALVAYLQQLGTLLTEKR
;
A
#
# COMPACT_ATOMS: atom_id res chain seq x y z
N VAL A 1 5.75 6.71 -8.86
CA VAL A 1 6.28 6.66 -10.26
C VAL A 1 7.28 5.52 -10.48
N CYS A 2 7.86 4.92 -9.43
CA CYS A 2 8.85 3.84 -9.53
C CYS A 2 8.24 2.44 -9.45
N HIS A 3 7.10 2.31 -8.81
CA HIS A 3 6.35 1.06 -8.67
C HIS A 3 4.99 1.17 -9.33
N THR A 4 4.45 0.02 -9.69
CA THR A 4 3.05 -0.15 -10.09
C THR A 4 2.32 -1.00 -9.06
N GLN A 5 1.01 -1.09 -9.14
CA GLN A 5 0.18 -1.85 -8.20
C GLN A 5 -0.90 -2.63 -8.95
N MET A 6 -0.50 -3.24 -10.06
CA MET A 6 -1.39 -4.04 -10.90
C MET A 6 -0.59 -5.15 -11.58
N VAL A 7 -0.93 -6.40 -11.33
CA VAL A 7 -0.43 -7.55 -12.06
C VAL A 7 -1.29 -7.74 -13.30
N ARG A 8 -0.70 -7.64 -14.47
CA ARG A 8 -1.40 -7.80 -15.75
C ARG A 8 -1.70 -9.29 -16.02
N PRO A 9 -2.75 -9.63 -16.81
CA PRO A 9 -3.09 -11.01 -17.15
C PRO A 9 -2.16 -11.58 -18.23
N LEU A 10 -0.87 -11.49 -18.01
CA LEU A 10 0.19 -11.99 -18.88
C LEU A 10 0.94 -13.11 -18.15
N ARG A 11 1.28 -14.19 -18.88
CA ARG A 11 1.92 -15.37 -18.30
C ARG A 11 3.15 -15.01 -17.46
N ALA A 12 4.08 -14.24 -18.01
CA ALA A 12 5.30 -13.85 -17.31
C ALA A 12 5.06 -13.04 -16.02
N GLU A 13 3.99 -12.24 -15.97
CA GLU A 13 3.62 -11.48 -14.79
C GLU A 13 3.00 -12.38 -13.72
N VAL A 14 2.09 -13.25 -14.12
CA VAL A 14 1.45 -14.20 -13.21
C VAL A 14 2.47 -15.18 -12.63
N GLU A 15 3.44 -15.64 -13.42
CA GLU A 15 4.53 -16.50 -12.94
C GLU A 15 5.44 -15.76 -11.93
N ARG A 16 5.65 -14.44 -12.11
CA ARG A 16 6.51 -13.64 -11.24
C ARG A 16 5.82 -13.17 -9.96
N TYR A 17 4.59 -12.67 -10.06
CA TYR A 17 3.90 -11.97 -8.96
C TYR A 17 2.76 -12.78 -8.35
N GLY A 18 2.22 -13.76 -9.04
CA GLY A 18 1.02 -14.48 -8.67
C GLY A 18 -0.18 -14.06 -9.52
N HIS A 19 -1.40 -14.35 -9.04
CA HIS A 19 -2.63 -14.10 -9.79
C HIS A 19 -2.74 -12.64 -10.27
N TYR A 20 -3.23 -12.45 -11.51
CA TYR A 20 -3.46 -11.11 -12.07
C TYR A 20 -4.48 -10.31 -11.23
N SER A 21 -4.34 -9.00 -11.27
CA SER A 21 -5.19 -8.09 -10.50
C SER A 21 -6.64 -8.11 -11.00
N VAL A 22 -7.57 -8.07 -10.05
CA VAL A 22 -9.02 -7.97 -10.33
C VAL A 22 -9.58 -6.71 -9.69
N ALA A 23 -10.62 -6.15 -10.30
CA ALA A 23 -11.21 -4.88 -9.86
C ALA A 23 -11.64 -4.88 -8.38
N GLY A 24 -12.13 -6.02 -7.89
CA GLY A 24 -12.61 -6.15 -6.51
C GLY A 24 -11.55 -5.97 -5.43
N GLU A 25 -10.26 -6.12 -5.72
CA GLU A 25 -9.19 -5.92 -4.75
C GLU A 25 -8.74 -4.45 -4.63
N HIS A 26 -9.21 -3.57 -5.52
CA HIS A 26 -8.79 -2.18 -5.63
C HIS A 26 -9.91 -1.17 -5.33
N VAL A 27 -11.00 -1.61 -4.71
CA VAL A 27 -12.19 -0.76 -4.48
C VAL A 27 -11.93 0.43 -3.55
N TYR A 28 -10.91 0.36 -2.72
CA TYR A 28 -10.49 1.45 -1.82
C TYR A 28 -9.42 2.37 -2.44
N GLU A 29 -8.92 2.03 -3.62
CA GLU A 29 -7.85 2.79 -4.27
C GLU A 29 -8.41 3.82 -5.25
N HIS A 30 -8.14 5.09 -4.99
CA HIS A 30 -8.59 6.17 -5.85
C HIS A 30 -7.59 7.35 -5.77
N PRO A 31 -6.90 7.68 -6.89
CA PRO A 31 -6.89 7.01 -8.19
C PRO A 31 -6.13 5.67 -8.18
N PHE A 32 -6.52 4.78 -9.09
CA PHE A 32 -5.89 3.48 -9.26
C PHE A 32 -4.52 3.57 -9.98
N LEU A 33 -3.53 2.81 -9.52
CA LEU A 33 -2.19 2.78 -10.10
C LEU A 33 -2.00 1.63 -11.10
N TRP A 34 -1.96 1.97 -12.37
CA TRP A 34 -1.80 1.02 -13.47
C TRP A 34 -0.40 0.40 -13.56
N GLY A 35 -0.30 -0.79 -14.17
CA GLY A 35 0.92 -1.55 -14.35
C GLY A 35 1.81 -1.15 -15.54
N SER A 36 1.93 0.14 -15.86
CA SER A 36 2.58 0.59 -17.10
C SER A 36 4.08 0.87 -16.98
N LYS A 37 4.60 1.13 -15.79
CA LYS A 37 6.02 1.43 -15.59
C LYS A 37 6.50 0.86 -14.25
N ARG A 38 7.64 0.14 -14.29
CA ARG A 38 8.25 -0.51 -13.13
C ARG A 38 9.76 -0.28 -13.12
N THR A 39 10.20 0.76 -12.44
CA THR A 39 11.59 0.91 -12.03
C THR A 39 11.88 -0.06 -10.89
N GLY A 40 10.96 -0.18 -9.94
CA GLY A 40 10.91 -1.23 -8.93
C GLY A 40 9.79 -2.25 -9.21
N PRO A 41 9.71 -3.35 -8.42
CA PRO A 41 8.70 -4.40 -8.58
C PRO A 41 7.27 -3.89 -8.40
N ASP A 42 6.30 -4.59 -8.98
CA ASP A 42 4.89 -4.36 -8.72
C ASP A 42 4.53 -4.70 -7.27
N LEU A 43 3.69 -3.88 -6.64
CA LEU A 43 3.35 -3.99 -5.22
C LEU A 43 2.03 -4.73 -4.95
N ALA A 44 1.25 -5.06 -5.98
CA ALA A 44 -0.09 -5.63 -5.81
C ALA A 44 -0.13 -6.95 -5.02
N ARG A 45 1.01 -7.64 -4.89
CA ARG A 45 1.13 -8.93 -4.19
C ARG A 45 2.21 -8.89 -3.10
N VAL A 46 2.49 -7.73 -2.54
CA VAL A 46 3.57 -7.59 -1.55
C VAL A 46 3.12 -7.98 -0.13
N GLY A 47 1.83 -7.89 0.18
CA GLY A 47 1.29 -8.19 1.50
C GLY A 47 1.62 -9.61 1.95
N GLY A 48 2.11 -9.74 3.17
CA GLY A 48 2.55 -11.01 3.76
C GLY A 48 3.83 -11.62 3.17
N ARG A 49 4.46 -10.96 2.20
CA ARG A 49 5.68 -11.48 1.54
C ARG A 49 6.94 -11.23 2.33
N TYR A 50 7.01 -10.12 3.04
CA TYR A 50 8.11 -9.71 3.90
C TYR A 50 7.57 -9.32 5.28
N SER A 51 8.42 -9.42 6.32
CA SER A 51 8.06 -8.96 7.66
C SER A 51 7.97 -7.43 7.73
N ASP A 52 7.30 -6.93 8.75
CA ASP A 52 7.23 -5.48 9.01
C ASP A 52 8.61 -4.88 9.22
N ASP A 53 9.49 -5.58 9.93
CA ASP A 53 10.87 -5.14 10.17
C ASP A 53 11.67 -5.05 8.88
N TRP A 54 11.46 -5.98 7.93
CA TRP A 54 12.07 -5.91 6.61
C TRP A 54 11.58 -4.68 5.86
N HIS A 55 10.27 -4.42 5.86
CA HIS A 55 9.70 -3.23 5.21
C HIS A 55 10.26 -1.95 5.81
N LYS A 56 10.32 -1.86 7.14
CA LYS A 56 10.88 -0.71 7.85
C LYS A 56 12.34 -0.48 7.49
N ALA A 57 13.17 -1.51 7.52
CA ALA A 57 14.58 -1.41 7.14
C ALA A 57 14.75 -1.01 5.67
N HIS A 58 13.93 -1.60 4.77
CA HIS A 58 13.97 -1.30 3.34
C HIS A 58 13.53 0.13 3.03
N LEU A 59 12.49 0.64 3.66
CA LEU A 59 12.03 2.01 3.48
C LEU A 59 13.00 3.03 4.10
N TYR A 60 13.56 2.71 5.27
CA TYR A 60 14.55 3.57 5.92
C TYR A 60 15.80 3.75 5.06
N ASN A 61 16.39 2.65 4.63
CA ASN A 61 17.49 2.64 3.67
C ASN A 61 17.48 1.34 2.84
N PRO A 62 17.02 1.37 1.58
CA PRO A 62 16.88 0.17 0.76
C PRO A 62 18.16 -0.67 0.65
N ARG A 63 19.31 -0.03 0.63
CA ARG A 63 20.62 -0.70 0.50
C ARG A 63 21.01 -1.55 1.71
N THR A 64 20.34 -1.38 2.84
CA THR A 64 20.54 -2.24 4.01
C THR A 64 20.14 -3.69 3.74
N VAL A 65 19.09 -3.90 2.95
CA VAL A 65 18.57 -5.24 2.63
C VAL A 65 18.75 -5.63 1.15
N VAL A 66 18.95 -4.66 0.26
CA VAL A 66 19.24 -4.84 -1.17
C VAL A 66 20.37 -3.90 -1.58
N PRO A 67 21.65 -4.32 -1.48
CA PRO A 67 22.82 -3.44 -1.66
C PRO A 67 22.85 -2.67 -2.98
N GLU A 68 22.38 -3.26 -4.09
CA GLU A 68 22.37 -2.64 -5.41
C GLU A 68 21.12 -1.78 -5.68
N SER A 69 20.28 -1.56 -4.66
CA SER A 69 19.02 -0.81 -4.84
C SER A 69 19.30 0.64 -5.24
N ASN A 70 18.63 1.09 -6.29
CA ASN A 70 18.57 2.50 -6.71
C ASN A 70 17.35 3.23 -6.12
N MET A 71 16.53 2.57 -5.30
CA MET A 71 15.42 3.18 -4.59
C MET A 71 15.96 4.22 -3.59
N PRO A 72 15.37 5.42 -3.51
CA PRO A 72 15.72 6.41 -2.49
C PRO A 72 15.43 5.89 -1.08
N ALA A 73 16.16 6.40 -0.10
CA ALA A 73 15.87 6.21 1.31
C ALA A 73 14.78 7.19 1.78
N PHE A 74 13.96 6.77 2.73
CA PHE A 74 12.85 7.55 3.30
C PHE A 74 12.91 7.59 4.84
N PRO A 75 14.04 8.03 5.44
CA PRO A 75 14.23 7.96 6.90
C PRO A 75 13.22 8.81 7.68
N TRP A 76 12.74 9.91 7.11
CA TRP A 76 11.75 10.81 7.75
C TRP A 76 10.42 10.15 8.08
N LEU A 77 10.09 9.02 7.43
CA LEU A 77 8.87 8.27 7.74
C LEU A 77 8.82 7.76 9.19
N TYR A 78 9.99 7.57 9.83
CA TYR A 78 10.09 7.20 11.25
C TYR A 78 9.75 8.36 12.19
N ASP A 79 10.15 9.57 11.81
CA ASP A 79 10.02 10.76 12.67
C ASP A 79 8.66 11.42 12.51
N ASN A 80 8.11 11.40 11.29
CA ASN A 80 6.83 12.00 10.98
C ASN A 80 5.69 11.18 11.58
N LYS A 81 4.79 11.88 12.29
CA LYS A 81 3.59 11.29 12.88
C LYS A 81 2.34 11.83 12.21
N LEU A 82 1.39 10.95 11.99
CA LEU A 82 0.06 11.31 11.50
C LEU A 82 -0.69 12.11 12.58
N THR A 83 -1.30 13.20 12.17
CA THR A 83 -2.10 14.02 13.07
C THR A 83 -3.54 13.53 13.21
N GLY A 84 -4.00 12.73 12.25
CA GLY A 84 -5.40 12.34 12.11
C GLY A 84 -6.31 13.46 11.57
N GLU A 85 -5.78 14.70 11.50
CA GLU A 85 -6.52 15.84 11.00
C GLU A 85 -7.02 15.60 9.56
N HIS A 86 -8.28 15.91 9.33
CA HIS A 86 -8.95 15.69 8.03
C HIS A 86 -9.11 14.24 7.55
N THR A 87 -8.71 13.22 8.32
CA THR A 87 -8.83 11.81 7.90
C THR A 87 -10.28 11.46 7.56
N GLU A 88 -11.21 11.72 8.46
CA GLU A 88 -12.63 11.47 8.22
C GLU A 88 -13.18 12.28 7.03
N ALA A 89 -12.75 13.53 6.87
CA ALA A 89 -13.18 14.37 5.76
C ALA A 89 -12.68 13.81 4.41
N LYS A 90 -11.45 13.30 4.38
CA LYS A 90 -10.89 12.63 3.20
C LYS A 90 -11.65 11.35 2.86
N MET A 91 -11.96 10.51 3.86
CA MET A 91 -12.73 9.29 3.68
C MET A 91 -14.15 9.58 3.18
N ARG A 92 -14.83 10.62 3.74
CA ARG A 92 -16.13 11.08 3.22
C ARG A 92 -16.03 11.57 1.77
N GLY A 93 -14.92 12.24 1.42
CA GLY A 93 -14.63 12.67 0.04
C GLY A 93 -14.47 11.49 -0.90
N LEU A 94 -13.69 10.48 -0.51
CA LEU A 94 -13.49 9.24 -1.27
C LEU A 94 -14.80 8.46 -1.45
N ARG A 95 -15.65 8.40 -0.42
CA ARG A 95 -16.97 7.78 -0.49
C ARG A 95 -17.87 8.43 -1.56
N LYS A 96 -17.77 9.75 -1.75
CA LYS A 96 -18.53 10.46 -2.80
C LYS A 96 -18.13 10.07 -4.22
N VAL A 97 -16.91 9.59 -4.42
CA VAL A 97 -16.41 9.10 -5.71
C VAL A 97 -16.46 7.56 -5.81
N GLY A 98 -17.17 6.89 -4.91
CA GLY A 98 -17.52 5.48 -5.01
C GLY A 98 -16.69 4.53 -4.16
N VAL A 99 -15.78 5.02 -3.30
CA VAL A 99 -15.06 4.15 -2.36
C VAL A 99 -16.04 3.66 -1.27
N PRO A 100 -16.12 2.35 -0.98
CA PRO A 100 -17.18 1.77 -0.15
C PRO A 100 -16.92 1.87 1.36
N TYR A 101 -16.55 3.06 1.86
CA TYR A 101 -16.44 3.29 3.31
C TYR A 101 -17.83 3.35 3.96
N THR A 102 -18.01 2.64 5.05
CA THR A 102 -19.19 2.73 5.92
C THR A 102 -19.10 3.94 6.85
N ASP A 103 -20.14 4.24 7.59
CA ASP A 103 -20.09 5.29 8.61
C ASP A 103 -19.20 4.86 9.76
N GLU A 104 -19.21 3.58 10.13
CA GLU A 104 -18.35 2.99 11.16
C GLU A 104 -16.86 3.09 10.79
N ASP A 105 -16.49 2.88 9.51
CA ASP A 105 -15.11 3.05 9.04
C ASP A 105 -14.61 4.50 9.17
N ILE A 106 -15.51 5.47 9.04
CA ILE A 106 -15.17 6.88 9.04
C ILE A 106 -15.13 7.45 10.45
N GLU A 107 -16.07 7.05 11.31
CA GLU A 107 -16.16 7.54 12.67
C GLU A 107 -14.97 7.09 13.50
N GLY A 108 -14.22 8.06 14.02
CA GLY A 108 -13.03 7.79 14.85
C GLY A 108 -11.75 7.50 14.08
N ALA A 109 -11.78 7.37 12.74
CA ALA A 109 -10.59 7.09 11.94
C ALA A 109 -9.44 8.11 12.16
N GLY A 110 -9.77 9.37 12.44
CA GLY A 110 -8.78 10.40 12.76
C GLY A 110 -8.04 10.14 14.06
N GLU A 111 -8.76 9.72 15.10
CA GLU A 111 -8.15 9.39 16.40
C GLU A 111 -7.37 8.07 16.35
N GLU A 112 -7.83 7.10 15.56
CA GLU A 112 -7.14 5.82 15.38
C GLU A 112 -5.74 5.97 14.78
N VAL A 113 -5.59 6.85 13.79
CA VAL A 113 -4.28 7.07 13.12
C VAL A 113 -3.41 8.11 13.83
N LYS A 114 -3.95 8.85 14.79
CA LYS A 114 -3.24 9.92 15.47
C LYS A 114 -2.04 9.43 16.26
N GLY A 115 -0.89 9.99 15.96
CA GLY A 115 0.38 9.62 16.60
C GLY A 115 1.06 8.38 16.01
N VAL A 116 0.41 7.66 15.10
CA VAL A 116 1.02 6.59 14.30
C VAL A 116 2.09 7.22 13.40
N THR A 117 3.26 6.56 13.25
CA THR A 117 4.29 7.05 12.34
C THR A 117 3.86 6.85 10.88
N GLU A 118 4.34 7.72 9.97
CA GLU A 118 4.14 7.48 8.54
C GLU A 118 4.70 6.12 8.10
N MET A 119 5.78 5.66 8.74
CA MET A 119 6.39 4.36 8.51
C MET A 119 5.42 3.22 8.85
N ASP A 120 4.85 3.23 10.05
CA ASP A 120 3.93 2.16 10.48
C ASP A 120 2.66 2.14 9.63
N ALA A 121 2.12 3.31 9.29
CA ALA A 121 0.95 3.41 8.41
C ALA A 121 1.24 2.87 7.00
N LEU A 122 2.41 3.21 6.43
CA LEU A 122 2.80 2.71 5.11
C LEU A 122 3.03 1.20 5.12
N VAL A 123 3.67 0.65 6.16
CA VAL A 123 3.89 -0.80 6.30
C VAL A 123 2.55 -1.52 6.43
N ALA A 124 1.62 -1.02 7.25
CA ALA A 124 0.28 -1.59 7.38
C ALA A 124 -0.45 -1.62 6.03
N TYR A 125 -0.37 -0.55 5.25
CA TYR A 125 -0.91 -0.50 3.91
C TYR A 125 -0.28 -1.56 2.98
N LEU A 126 1.05 -1.67 2.95
CA LEU A 126 1.75 -2.64 2.12
C LEU A 126 1.37 -4.09 2.46
N GLN A 127 1.18 -4.38 3.74
CA GLN A 127 0.80 -5.73 4.22
C GLN A 127 -0.63 -6.13 3.81
N GLN A 128 -1.49 -5.19 3.48
CA GLN A 128 -2.84 -5.50 2.98
C GLN A 128 -2.88 -5.83 1.49
N LEU A 129 -1.88 -5.40 0.72
CA LEU A 129 -1.89 -5.54 -0.73
C LEU A 129 -1.90 -7.00 -1.18
N GLY A 130 -2.92 -7.37 -1.93
CA GLY A 130 -3.11 -8.71 -2.48
C GLY A 130 -3.74 -9.73 -1.52
N THR A 131 -4.04 -9.36 -0.27
CA THR A 131 -4.64 -10.28 0.71
C THR A 131 -6.12 -10.55 0.46
N LEU A 132 -6.84 -9.60 -0.11
CA LEU A 132 -8.28 -9.72 -0.39
C LEU A 132 -8.64 -10.86 -1.36
N LEU A 133 -7.70 -11.35 -2.16
CA LEU A 133 -7.92 -12.49 -3.06
C LEU A 133 -7.95 -13.84 -2.32
N THR A 134 -7.28 -13.94 -1.17
CA THR A 134 -7.20 -15.18 -0.40
C THR A 134 -8.44 -15.43 0.46
N GLU A 135 -9.16 -14.39 0.82
CA GLU A 135 -10.37 -14.48 1.65
C GLU A 135 -11.62 -14.96 0.88
N LYS A 136 -11.58 -14.95 -0.45
CA LYS A 136 -12.73 -15.27 -1.32
C LYS A 136 -12.59 -16.59 -2.11
N ARG A 137 -11.64 -17.46 -1.74
CA ARG A 137 -11.49 -18.77 -2.38
C ARG A 137 -11.95 -19.93 -1.49
#